data_11481718c7c1a89dc0dd57956e851b98
#
_entry.id   11481718c7c1a89dc0dd57956e851b98
#
_cell.length_a   1.000
_cell.length_b   1.000
_cell.length_c   1.000
_cell.angle_alpha   90.00
_cell.angle_beta   90.00
_cell.angle_gamma   90.00
#
_symmetry.space_group_name_H-M   'P 1'
#
loop_
_entity.id
_entity.type
_entity.pdbx_description
1 polymer ?
#
loop_
_entity_poly.entity_id
_entity_poly.type
_entity_poly.pdbx_seq_one_letter_code
_entity_poly.pdbx_strand_id
1 'polypeptide(L)'
;MFIKKKVRDLMIPLDRYSVVSPNVTLREAVLSLRTSYCQLETGMCTEVGPRSVFVVNDGGELMGILDFPSILKVLIPEVAGGLTARLEALEVSIAFAQANSASLDEARAEFNARVIKNAGVKVKDIMLKIRGTIQADASLAKALQMIFRNKITKLPVYEGNKLVGILRDTDLFLAVADILAE
;
A
#
# COMPACT_ATOMS: atom_id res chain seq x y z
N MET A 1 -1.56 5.93 -29.22
CA MET A 1 -2.68 5.04 -29.50
C MET A 1 -2.69 3.89 -28.49
N PHE A 2 -3.62 3.90 -27.54
CA PHE A 2 -3.73 2.98 -26.37
C PHE A 2 -3.66 1.49 -26.77
N ILE A 3 -4.33 1.09 -27.86
CA ILE A 3 -4.43 -0.32 -28.28
C ILE A 3 -3.07 -0.95 -28.66
N LYS A 4 -2.08 -0.14 -29.05
CA LYS A 4 -0.74 -0.63 -29.43
C LYS A 4 0.22 -0.72 -28.24
N LYS A 5 -0.08 -0.07 -27.11
CA LYS A 5 0.77 -0.08 -25.93
C LYS A 5 0.67 -1.44 -25.21
N LYS A 6 1.78 -1.85 -24.65
CA LYS A 6 1.94 -3.03 -23.81
C LYS A 6 1.98 -2.64 -22.34
N VAL A 7 1.82 -3.61 -21.45
CA VAL A 7 1.93 -3.42 -20.00
C VAL A 7 3.27 -2.78 -19.63
N ARG A 8 4.37 -3.21 -20.27
CA ARG A 8 5.73 -2.64 -20.04
C ARG A 8 5.84 -1.14 -20.30
N ASP A 9 4.98 -0.60 -21.16
CA ASP A 9 5.03 0.81 -21.56
C ASP A 9 4.42 1.74 -20.51
N LEU A 10 3.62 1.18 -19.58
CA LEU A 10 2.91 1.93 -18.53
C LEU A 10 3.28 1.47 -17.11
N MET A 11 3.88 0.29 -16.94
CA MET A 11 4.23 -0.20 -15.61
C MET A 11 5.25 0.71 -14.94
N ILE A 12 5.17 0.79 -13.63
CA ILE A 12 6.20 1.40 -12.81
C ILE A 12 7.24 0.33 -12.47
N PRO A 13 8.53 0.55 -12.73
CA PRO A 13 9.59 -0.39 -12.39
C PRO A 13 9.63 -0.72 -10.90
N LEU A 14 10.05 -1.93 -10.56
CA LEU A 14 10.05 -2.44 -9.18
C LEU A 14 10.98 -1.65 -8.24
N ASP A 15 12.05 -1.07 -8.77
CA ASP A 15 13.02 -0.24 -8.04
C ASP A 15 12.41 1.06 -7.46
N ARG A 16 11.25 1.45 -7.97
CA ARG A 16 10.47 2.59 -7.44
C ARG A 16 9.59 2.23 -6.23
N TYR A 17 9.55 0.96 -5.84
CA TYR A 17 8.73 0.47 -4.73
C TYR A 17 9.60 -0.02 -3.57
N SER A 18 9.07 0.09 -2.36
CA SER A 18 9.62 -0.61 -1.22
C SER A 18 9.38 -2.11 -1.35
N VAL A 19 10.46 -2.88 -1.26
CA VAL A 19 10.44 -4.34 -1.24
C VAL A 19 11.02 -4.81 0.10
N VAL A 20 10.34 -5.72 0.76
CA VAL A 20 10.76 -6.25 2.07
C VAL A 20 10.67 -7.76 2.12
N SER A 21 11.44 -8.38 3.02
CA SER A 21 11.34 -9.82 3.31
C SER A 21 10.07 -10.13 4.11
N PRO A 22 9.48 -11.33 3.95
CA PRO A 22 8.31 -11.76 4.73
C PRO A 22 8.58 -11.84 6.25
N ASN A 23 9.84 -11.95 6.65
CA ASN A 23 10.24 -12.12 8.04
C ASN A 23 10.52 -10.81 8.79
N VAL A 24 10.52 -9.65 8.12
CA VAL A 24 10.63 -8.35 8.80
C VAL A 24 9.38 -8.01 9.59
N THR A 25 9.49 -7.08 10.52
CA THR A 25 8.35 -6.55 11.27
C THR A 25 7.57 -5.53 10.43
N LEU A 26 6.29 -5.31 10.79
CA LEU A 26 5.50 -4.24 10.20
C LEU A 26 6.17 -2.87 10.40
N ARG A 27 6.84 -2.65 11.54
CA ARG A 27 7.61 -1.43 11.80
C ARG A 27 8.67 -1.17 10.71
N GLU A 28 9.48 -2.19 10.41
CA GLU A 28 10.52 -2.09 9.38
C GLU A 28 9.91 -1.82 8.00
N ALA A 29 8.82 -2.50 7.66
CA ALA A 29 8.10 -2.28 6.39
C ALA A 29 7.52 -0.87 6.28
N VAL A 30 6.92 -0.34 7.36
CA VAL A 30 6.37 1.03 7.39
C VAL A 30 7.47 2.08 7.27
N LEU A 31 8.61 1.89 7.93
CA LEU A 31 9.74 2.81 7.82
C LEU A 31 10.33 2.80 6.40
N SER A 32 10.47 1.62 5.78
CA SER A 32 10.89 1.50 4.38
C SER A 32 9.93 2.22 3.44
N LEU A 33 8.62 2.02 3.62
CA LEU A 33 7.60 2.70 2.83
C LEU A 33 7.65 4.23 3.00
N ARG A 34 7.82 4.71 4.23
CA ARG A 34 7.95 6.14 4.54
C ARG A 34 9.14 6.77 3.80
N THR A 35 10.28 6.08 3.76
CA THR A 35 11.48 6.55 3.06
C THR A 35 11.25 6.64 1.55
N SER A 36 10.53 5.68 0.97
CA SER A 36 10.21 5.70 -0.47
C SER A 36 9.10 6.69 -0.83
N TYR A 37 8.19 6.99 0.10
CA TYR A 37 7.06 7.89 -0.11
C TYR A 37 7.41 9.36 0.13
N CYS A 38 8.29 9.63 1.09
CA CYS A 38 8.73 10.97 1.45
C CYS A 38 10.15 11.21 0.93
N GLN A 39 10.36 12.25 0.13
CA GLN A 39 11.70 12.68 -0.23
C GLN A 39 12.37 13.29 1.01
N LEU A 40 13.41 12.61 1.50
CA LEU A 40 14.10 12.99 2.75
C LEU A 40 14.74 14.38 2.70
N GLU A 41 15.13 14.86 1.52
CA GLU A 41 15.82 16.15 1.36
C GLU A 41 14.90 17.38 1.53
N THR A 42 13.62 17.26 1.26
CA THR A 42 12.66 18.36 1.35
C THR A 42 11.67 18.25 2.49
N GLY A 43 11.62 17.09 3.17
CA GLY A 43 10.62 16.81 4.21
C GLY A 43 9.19 16.69 3.69
N MET A 44 8.97 16.86 2.40
CA MET A 44 7.66 16.78 1.76
C MET A 44 7.40 15.37 1.27
N CYS A 45 6.28 14.80 1.72
CA CYS A 45 5.76 13.55 1.17
C CYS A 45 4.99 13.86 -0.12
N THR A 46 5.38 13.23 -1.23
CA THR A 46 4.69 13.44 -2.50
C THR A 46 3.41 12.63 -2.57
N GLU A 47 2.31 13.24 -3.02
CA GLU A 47 1.05 12.50 -3.22
C GLU A 47 1.14 11.38 -4.27
N VAL A 48 2.20 11.38 -5.06
CA VAL A 48 2.42 10.48 -6.22
C VAL A 48 3.29 9.26 -5.86
N GLY A 49 3.82 9.18 -4.65
CA GLY A 49 4.70 8.09 -4.21
C GLY A 49 4.02 6.70 -4.13
N PRO A 50 4.82 5.64 -4.03
CA PRO A 50 4.29 4.29 -3.88
C PRO A 50 3.53 4.15 -2.57
N ARG A 51 2.28 3.66 -2.64
CA ARG A 51 1.39 3.46 -1.49
C ARG A 51 1.32 2.00 -1.05
N SER A 52 2.36 1.23 -1.36
CA SER A 52 2.39 -0.19 -1.06
C SER A 52 3.81 -0.68 -0.91
N VAL A 53 3.97 -1.69 -0.08
CA VAL A 53 5.20 -2.47 0.07
C VAL A 53 4.97 -3.85 -0.54
N PHE A 54 5.92 -4.31 -1.33
CA PHE A 54 5.89 -5.66 -1.90
C PHE A 54 6.74 -6.59 -1.04
N VAL A 55 6.15 -7.75 -0.72
CA VAL A 55 6.79 -8.76 0.12
C VAL A 55 7.37 -9.82 -0.79
N VAL A 56 8.69 -9.90 -0.83
CA VAL A 56 9.44 -10.81 -1.71
C VAL A 56 10.34 -11.69 -0.85
N ASN A 57 10.35 -12.99 -1.12
CA ASN A 57 11.24 -13.92 -0.43
C ASN A 57 12.68 -13.87 -0.98
N ASP A 58 13.60 -14.59 -0.35
CA ASP A 58 15.01 -14.65 -0.75
C ASP A 58 15.21 -15.25 -2.15
N GLY A 59 14.24 -16.00 -2.67
CA GLY A 59 14.20 -16.52 -4.04
C GLY A 59 13.73 -15.52 -5.10
N GLY A 60 13.35 -14.29 -4.69
CA GLY A 60 12.80 -13.27 -5.59
C GLY A 60 11.32 -13.45 -5.93
N GLU A 61 10.61 -14.34 -5.23
CA GLU A 61 9.19 -14.59 -5.45
C GLU A 61 8.32 -13.60 -4.65
N LEU A 62 7.32 -13.04 -5.30
CA LEU A 62 6.34 -12.16 -4.68
C LEU A 62 5.37 -12.96 -3.81
N MET A 63 5.46 -12.77 -2.50
CA MET A 63 4.64 -13.45 -1.50
C MET A 63 3.33 -12.72 -1.20
N GLY A 64 3.36 -11.40 -1.22
CA GLY A 64 2.22 -10.57 -0.87
C GLY A 64 2.46 -9.08 -1.02
N ILE A 65 1.46 -8.30 -0.63
CA ILE A 65 1.47 -6.84 -0.68
C ILE A 65 0.95 -6.29 0.66
N LEU A 66 1.55 -5.19 1.12
CA LEU A 66 0.98 -4.33 2.17
C LEU A 66 0.62 -2.99 1.55
N ASP A 67 -0.61 -2.55 1.72
CA ASP A 67 -1.07 -1.20 1.35
C ASP A 67 -1.43 -0.38 2.60
N PHE A 68 -1.64 0.92 2.42
CA PHE A 68 -1.98 1.80 3.55
C PHE A 68 -3.18 1.33 4.36
N PRO A 69 -4.31 0.92 3.75
CA PRO A 69 -5.45 0.42 4.52
C PRO A 69 -5.12 -0.81 5.35
N SER A 70 -4.38 -1.79 4.81
CA SER A 70 -3.99 -3.00 5.56
C SER A 70 -3.02 -2.68 6.70
N ILE A 71 -2.06 -1.78 6.48
CA ILE A 71 -1.13 -1.31 7.51
C ILE A 71 -1.89 -0.60 8.64
N LEU A 72 -2.74 0.37 8.31
CA LEU A 72 -3.51 1.12 9.30
C LEU A 72 -4.44 0.22 10.10
N LYS A 73 -5.07 -0.78 9.46
CA LYS A 73 -5.92 -1.76 10.13
C LYS A 73 -5.18 -2.57 11.20
N VAL A 74 -3.90 -2.83 11.02
CA VAL A 74 -3.08 -3.55 12.01
C VAL A 74 -2.57 -2.61 13.09
N LEU A 75 -2.10 -1.42 12.71
CA LEU A 75 -1.56 -0.44 13.65
C LEU A 75 -2.64 0.13 14.58
N ILE A 76 -3.83 0.37 14.03
CA ILE A 76 -4.97 1.01 14.70
C ILE A 76 -6.22 0.16 14.39
N PRO A 77 -6.41 -0.99 15.05
CA PRO A 77 -7.52 -1.91 14.77
C PRO A 77 -8.90 -1.25 14.87
N GLU A 78 -9.02 -0.20 15.66
CA GLU A 78 -10.25 0.57 15.89
C GLU A 78 -10.80 1.18 14.59
N VAL A 79 -9.94 1.58 13.64
CA VAL A 79 -10.39 2.12 12.35
C VAL A 79 -11.04 1.07 11.44
N ALA A 80 -10.80 -0.21 11.71
CA ALA A 80 -11.37 -1.33 10.95
C ALA A 80 -12.65 -1.90 11.57
N GLY A 81 -12.97 -1.50 12.79
CA GLY A 81 -14.18 -1.90 13.50
C GLY A 81 -15.44 -1.34 12.84
N GLY A 82 -16.57 -2.03 13.07
CA GLY A 82 -17.89 -1.57 12.63
C GLY A 82 -18.34 -0.28 13.34
N LEU A 83 -19.64 -0.01 13.30
CA LEU A 83 -20.26 1.20 13.89
C LEU A 83 -19.86 1.42 15.35
N THR A 84 -19.72 0.34 16.14
CA THR A 84 -19.34 0.40 17.56
C THR A 84 -17.92 0.99 17.75
N ALA A 85 -16.93 0.54 16.97
CA ALA A 85 -15.59 1.10 17.04
C ALA A 85 -15.50 2.55 16.52
N ARG A 86 -16.40 2.94 15.61
CA ARG A 86 -16.54 4.35 15.19
C ARG A 86 -17.14 5.22 16.29
N LEU A 87 -18.10 4.69 17.04
CA LEU A 87 -18.69 5.38 18.20
C LEU A 87 -17.67 5.51 19.34
N GLU A 88 -16.94 4.44 19.64
CA GLU A 88 -15.85 4.46 20.64
C GLU A 88 -14.75 5.46 20.24
N ALA A 89 -14.37 5.53 18.96
CA ALA A 89 -13.43 6.52 18.45
C ALA A 89 -13.97 7.96 18.55
N LEU A 90 -15.29 8.15 18.39
CA LEU A 90 -15.96 9.44 18.57
C LEU A 90 -16.05 9.82 20.06
N GLU A 91 -16.35 8.88 20.96
CA GLU A 91 -16.34 9.09 22.41
C GLU A 91 -14.96 9.43 22.92
N VAL A 92 -13.92 8.74 22.43
CA VAL A 92 -12.52 9.09 22.68
C VAL A 92 -12.22 10.50 22.17
N SER A 93 -12.67 10.88 20.98
CA SER A 93 -12.52 12.23 20.43
C SER A 93 -13.19 13.31 21.27
N ILE A 94 -14.39 13.02 21.81
CA ILE A 94 -15.14 13.92 22.69
C ILE A 94 -14.45 14.02 24.05
N ALA A 95 -13.99 12.90 24.61
CA ALA A 95 -13.22 12.86 25.85
C ALA A 95 -11.89 13.64 25.72
N PHE A 96 -11.22 13.55 24.56
CA PHE A 96 -10.04 14.35 24.23
C PHE A 96 -10.34 15.86 24.21
N ALA A 97 -11.50 16.26 23.68
CA ALA A 97 -11.88 17.66 23.62
C ALA A 97 -12.27 18.24 25.01
N GLN A 98 -12.64 17.39 25.95
CA GLN A 98 -13.06 17.77 27.32
C GLN A 98 -11.97 17.58 28.38
N ALA A 99 -10.89 16.85 28.06
CA ALA A 99 -9.83 16.55 28.99
C ALA A 99 -8.88 17.74 29.21
N ASN A 100 -8.35 17.86 30.42
CA ASN A 100 -7.25 18.78 30.69
C ASN A 100 -5.94 18.25 30.03
N SER A 101 -4.92 19.10 29.92
CA SER A 101 -3.67 18.75 29.22
C SER A 101 -2.98 17.47 29.73
N ALA A 102 -3.05 17.18 31.02
CA ALA A 102 -2.40 16.02 31.61
C ALA A 102 -3.05 14.70 31.16
N SER A 103 -4.38 14.62 31.10
CA SER A 103 -5.09 13.44 30.61
C SER A 103 -4.95 13.25 29.09
N LEU A 104 -4.74 14.32 28.35
CA LEU A 104 -4.42 14.26 26.92
C LEU A 104 -3.03 13.63 26.68
N ASP A 105 -2.04 13.99 27.48
CA ASP A 105 -0.68 13.43 27.37
C ASP A 105 -0.65 11.95 27.73
N GLU A 106 -1.39 11.51 28.74
CA GLU A 106 -1.52 10.10 29.12
C GLU A 106 -2.20 9.30 28.00
N ALA A 107 -3.33 9.76 27.47
CA ALA A 107 -4.04 9.10 26.39
C ALA A 107 -3.20 9.02 25.10
N ARG A 108 -2.42 10.07 24.81
CA ARG A 108 -1.47 10.09 23.69
C ARG A 108 -0.34 9.07 23.88
N ALA A 109 0.21 8.97 25.09
CA ALA A 109 1.25 7.99 25.41
C ALA A 109 0.72 6.55 25.26
N GLU A 110 -0.49 6.27 25.71
CA GLU A 110 -1.16 4.98 25.57
C GLU A 110 -1.42 4.61 24.10
N PHE A 111 -1.92 5.53 23.31
CA PHE A 111 -2.10 5.35 21.87
C PHE A 111 -0.79 5.02 21.16
N ASN A 112 0.27 5.80 21.43
CA ASN A 112 1.58 5.58 20.85
C ASN A 112 2.15 4.21 21.24
N ALA A 113 2.02 3.80 22.49
CA ALA A 113 2.47 2.50 22.97
C ALA A 113 1.76 1.34 22.26
N ARG A 114 0.45 1.46 22.02
CA ARG A 114 -0.33 0.46 21.26
C ARG A 114 0.13 0.37 19.80
N VAL A 115 0.30 1.48 19.12
CA VAL A 115 0.79 1.52 17.74
C VAL A 115 2.16 0.86 17.64
N ILE A 116 3.08 1.18 18.57
CA ILE A 116 4.42 0.57 18.61
C ILE A 116 4.34 -0.95 18.85
N LYS A 117 3.49 -1.39 19.78
CA LYS A 117 3.26 -2.82 20.06
C LYS A 117 2.72 -3.54 18.82
N ASN A 118 1.70 -2.98 18.18
CA ASN A 118 1.06 -3.57 17.02
C ASN A 118 2.02 -3.64 15.80
N ALA A 119 2.97 -2.71 15.70
CA ALA A 119 3.98 -2.70 14.66
C ALA A 119 5.03 -3.84 14.81
N GLY A 120 5.02 -4.60 15.89
CA GLY A 120 5.91 -5.75 16.10
C GLY A 120 5.53 -7.02 15.36
N VAL A 121 4.34 -7.11 14.76
CA VAL A 121 3.90 -8.29 14.00
C VAL A 121 4.77 -8.53 12.76
N LYS A 122 4.90 -9.79 12.36
CA LYS A 122 5.64 -10.14 11.13
C LYS A 122 4.82 -9.83 9.87
N VAL A 123 5.48 -9.34 8.84
CA VAL A 123 4.85 -8.98 7.57
C VAL A 123 4.12 -10.16 6.94
N LYS A 124 4.69 -11.36 6.99
CA LYS A 124 4.07 -12.59 6.46
C LYS A 124 2.71 -12.93 7.06
N ASP A 125 2.44 -12.50 8.30
CA ASP A 125 1.21 -12.82 9.03
C ASP A 125 0.06 -11.89 8.64
N ILE A 126 0.37 -10.73 8.02
CA ILE A 126 -0.59 -9.66 7.74
C ILE A 126 -0.64 -9.22 6.27
N MET A 127 0.28 -9.71 5.43
CA MET A 127 0.32 -9.35 4.01
C MET A 127 -0.93 -9.83 3.27
N LEU A 128 -1.38 -9.02 2.31
CA LEU A 128 -2.47 -9.38 1.41
C LEU A 128 -1.97 -10.34 0.33
N LYS A 129 -2.79 -11.34 0.02
CA LYS A 129 -2.50 -12.30 -1.05
C LYS A 129 -2.55 -11.63 -2.43
N ILE A 130 -1.68 -12.08 -3.31
CA ILE A 130 -1.67 -11.67 -4.72
C ILE A 130 -2.90 -12.28 -5.43
N ARG A 131 -3.72 -11.42 -6.05
CA ARG A 131 -4.94 -11.84 -6.75
C ARG A 131 -4.81 -11.85 -8.27
N GLY A 132 -3.61 -11.74 -8.79
CA GLY A 132 -3.34 -11.80 -10.22
C GLY A 132 -1.98 -11.18 -10.53
N THR A 133 -1.38 -11.68 -11.59
CA THR A 133 -0.12 -11.20 -12.15
C THR A 133 -0.26 -11.10 -13.65
N ILE A 134 0.58 -10.30 -14.33
CA ILE A 134 0.53 -10.13 -15.77
C ILE A 134 1.94 -10.12 -16.37
N GLN A 135 2.07 -10.56 -17.61
CA GLN A 135 3.33 -10.47 -18.35
C GLN A 135 3.54 -9.07 -18.93
N ALA A 136 4.77 -8.61 -18.97
CA ALA A 136 5.16 -7.29 -19.43
C ALA A 136 4.78 -7.02 -20.90
N ASP A 137 4.72 -8.06 -21.72
CA ASP A 137 4.34 -8.00 -23.12
C ASP A 137 2.83 -8.12 -23.39
N ALA A 138 2.02 -8.33 -22.35
CA ALA A 138 0.57 -8.42 -22.46
C ALA A 138 -0.03 -7.07 -22.91
N SER A 139 -1.23 -7.14 -23.48
CA SER A 139 -1.99 -5.95 -23.89
C SER A 139 -2.60 -5.23 -22.68
N LEU A 140 -2.79 -3.91 -22.80
CA LEU A 140 -3.48 -3.12 -21.78
C LEU A 140 -4.96 -3.54 -21.61
N ALA A 141 -5.61 -4.03 -22.68
CA ALA A 141 -6.96 -4.56 -22.61
C ALA A 141 -7.05 -5.78 -21.66
N LYS A 142 -6.05 -6.68 -21.72
CA LYS A 142 -5.96 -7.82 -20.79
C LYS A 142 -5.73 -7.34 -19.35
N ALA A 143 -4.90 -6.33 -19.16
CA ALA A 143 -4.65 -5.74 -17.84
C ALA A 143 -5.93 -5.14 -17.24
N LEU A 144 -6.68 -4.34 -18.01
CA LEU A 144 -7.98 -3.80 -17.61
C LEU A 144 -8.95 -4.91 -17.21
N GLN A 145 -9.10 -5.93 -18.05
CA GLN A 145 -9.98 -7.08 -17.76
C GLN A 145 -9.62 -7.75 -16.43
N MET A 146 -8.33 -7.94 -16.14
CA MET A 146 -7.86 -8.56 -14.90
C MET A 146 -8.13 -7.70 -13.68
N ILE A 147 -7.88 -6.38 -13.78
CA ILE A 147 -8.12 -5.43 -12.69
C ILE A 147 -9.61 -5.43 -12.31
N PHE A 148 -10.50 -5.29 -13.28
CA PHE A 148 -11.95 -5.29 -13.05
C PHE A 148 -12.46 -6.63 -12.55
N ARG A 149 -12.06 -7.73 -13.18
CA ARG A 149 -12.51 -9.08 -12.81
C ARG A 149 -12.09 -9.46 -11.40
N ASN A 150 -10.86 -9.15 -11.01
CA ASN A 150 -10.30 -9.53 -9.72
C ASN A 150 -10.54 -8.48 -8.62
N LYS A 151 -11.15 -7.33 -8.98
CA LYS A 151 -11.40 -6.19 -8.08
C LYS A 151 -10.11 -5.76 -7.35
N ILE A 152 -9.06 -5.53 -8.13
CA ILE A 152 -7.74 -5.12 -7.65
C ILE A 152 -7.34 -3.80 -8.29
N THR A 153 -6.43 -3.07 -7.65
CA THR A 153 -5.92 -1.78 -8.13
C THR A 153 -4.47 -1.88 -8.62
N LYS A 154 -3.84 -3.04 -8.44
CA LYS A 154 -2.43 -3.25 -8.79
C LYS A 154 -2.24 -4.65 -9.34
N LEU A 155 -1.48 -4.72 -10.43
CA LEU A 155 -1.05 -5.96 -11.08
C LEU A 155 0.47 -6.03 -11.05
N PRO A 156 1.06 -6.97 -10.29
CA PRO A 156 2.47 -7.31 -10.42
C PRO A 156 2.78 -7.77 -11.84
N VAL A 157 3.84 -7.21 -12.43
CA VAL A 157 4.25 -7.43 -13.80
C VAL A 157 5.50 -8.30 -13.84
N TYR A 158 5.45 -9.35 -14.62
CA TYR A 158 6.53 -10.30 -14.79
C TYR A 158 7.10 -10.26 -16.21
N GLU A 159 8.40 -10.50 -16.32
CA GLU A 159 9.07 -10.84 -17.56
C GLU A 159 9.63 -12.26 -17.42
N GLY A 160 8.95 -13.21 -18.06
CA GLY A 160 9.13 -14.62 -17.72
C GLY A 160 8.74 -14.91 -16.26
N ASN A 161 9.71 -15.34 -15.44
CA ASN A 161 9.52 -15.61 -14.02
C ASN A 161 10.04 -14.48 -13.11
N LYS A 162 10.57 -13.40 -13.68
CA LYS A 162 11.12 -12.28 -12.91
C LYS A 162 10.07 -11.20 -12.71
N LEU A 163 9.84 -10.78 -11.46
CA LEU A 163 9.06 -9.60 -11.13
C LEU A 163 9.83 -8.35 -11.57
N VAL A 164 9.26 -7.55 -12.48
CA VAL A 164 9.94 -6.38 -13.07
C VAL A 164 9.26 -5.05 -12.76
N GLY A 165 7.99 -5.06 -12.35
CA GLY A 165 7.28 -3.83 -12.06
C GLY A 165 5.85 -4.05 -11.62
N ILE A 166 5.11 -2.97 -11.54
CA ILE A 166 3.71 -2.94 -11.11
C ILE A 166 2.92 -2.06 -12.08
N LEU A 167 1.78 -2.53 -12.54
CA LEU A 167 0.81 -1.75 -13.28
C LEU A 167 -0.37 -1.42 -12.36
N ARG A 168 -0.71 -0.14 -12.23
CA ARG A 168 -1.84 0.33 -11.42
C ARG A 168 -3.05 0.67 -12.30
N ASP A 169 -4.23 0.63 -11.69
CA ASP A 169 -5.47 1.14 -12.31
C ASP A 169 -5.35 2.62 -12.71
N THR A 170 -4.67 3.43 -11.88
CA THR A 170 -4.39 4.84 -12.16
C THR A 170 -3.53 5.05 -13.41
N ASP A 171 -2.55 4.18 -13.68
CA ASP A 171 -1.71 4.26 -14.87
C ASP A 171 -2.53 3.98 -16.13
N LEU A 172 -3.45 3.01 -16.04
CA LEU A 172 -4.40 2.70 -17.14
C LEU A 172 -5.41 3.84 -17.34
N PHE A 173 -5.92 4.42 -16.25
CA PHE A 173 -6.82 5.56 -16.31
C PHE A 173 -6.18 6.74 -17.04
N LEU A 174 -4.96 7.12 -16.67
CA LEU A 174 -4.23 8.22 -17.31
C LEU A 174 -4.02 7.95 -18.80
N ALA A 175 -3.62 6.73 -19.17
CA ALA A 175 -3.43 6.36 -20.56
C ALA A 175 -4.73 6.39 -21.40
N VAL A 176 -5.89 6.20 -20.77
CA VAL A 176 -7.21 6.38 -21.42
C VAL A 176 -7.58 7.86 -21.45
N ALA A 177 -7.31 8.61 -20.39
CA ALA A 177 -7.59 10.04 -20.32
C ALA A 177 -6.81 10.84 -21.39
N ASP A 178 -5.58 10.43 -21.70
CA ASP A 178 -4.78 11.05 -22.78
C ASP A 178 -5.51 11.04 -24.13
N ILE A 179 -6.34 10.01 -24.39
CA ILE A 179 -7.15 9.93 -25.64
C ILE A 179 -8.23 11.01 -25.69
N LEU A 180 -8.72 11.45 -24.52
CA LEU A 180 -9.76 12.48 -24.42
C LEU A 180 -9.18 13.89 -24.53
N ALA A 181 -7.85 14.02 -24.41
CA ALA A 181 -7.13 15.27 -24.50
C ALA A 181 -6.56 15.57 -25.92
N GLU A 182 -6.60 14.56 -26.84
CA GLU A 182 -6.25 14.71 -28.26
C GLU A 182 -7.45 15.28 -29.05
#